data_8d82dac9c7556ef7a98abdbd6be5e7d5
#
_entry.id   8d82dac9c7556ef7a98abdbd6be5e7d5
#
_cell.length_a   1.000
_cell.length_b   1.000
_cell.length_c   1.000
_cell.angle_alpha   90.00
_cell.angle_beta   90.00
_cell.angle_gamma   90.00
#
_symmetry.space_group_name_H-M   'P 1'
#
loop_
_entity.id
_entity.type
_entity.pdbx_description
1 polymer ?
#
loop_
_entity_poly.entity_id
_entity_poly.type
_entity_poly.pdbx_seq_one_letter_code
_entity_poly.pdbx_strand_id
1 'polypeptide(L)'
;MKYYPIAPGNSWEYRLKDGTVYSNKVLSEEGSLVTMQNSTLPEPARLKIEGGSMFLELMGTDNFQLWLKDEMNAGESWDAAFTANGLSSVLHITVKDTGISKEVEGKLYEDVVMLEAESKINMNGNLISTQYFTQYFYAAGTGLILTT
;
A
#
# COMPACT_ATOMS: atom_id res chain seq x y z
N MET A 1 -3.89 -3.65 12.66
CA MET A 1 -3.14 -4.03 11.44
C MET A 1 -1.66 -4.20 11.77
N LYS A 2 -1.13 -5.38 11.58
CA LYS A 2 0.27 -5.70 11.95
C LYS A 2 1.27 -4.83 11.18
N TYR A 3 1.11 -4.73 9.87
CA TYR A 3 2.07 -4.03 9.01
C TYR A 3 1.72 -2.58 8.73
N TYR A 4 0.63 -2.09 9.28
CA TYR A 4 0.24 -0.70 9.16
C TYR A 4 -0.58 -0.33 10.39
N PRO A 5 0.05 0.16 11.45
CA PRO A 5 -0.63 0.44 12.73
C PRO A 5 -1.53 1.68 12.62
N ILE A 6 -2.72 1.46 12.09
CA ILE A 6 -3.73 2.50 11.87
C ILE A 6 -4.41 2.84 13.18
N ALA A 7 -4.30 4.10 13.60
CA ALA A 7 -5.03 4.67 14.73
C ALA A 7 -5.14 6.17 14.52
N PRO A 8 -6.25 6.83 14.94
CA PRO A 8 -6.40 8.27 14.79
C PRO A 8 -5.22 9.02 15.39
N GLY A 9 -4.68 9.98 14.65
CA GLY A 9 -3.54 10.77 15.06
C GLY A 9 -2.19 10.20 14.67
N ASN A 10 -2.10 8.92 14.28
CA ASN A 10 -0.85 8.37 13.77
C ASN A 10 -0.51 9.00 12.42
N SER A 11 0.78 9.20 12.19
CA SER A 11 1.27 9.77 10.95
C SER A 11 2.60 9.18 10.56
N TRP A 12 2.89 9.21 9.26
CA TRP A 12 4.14 8.75 8.68
C TRP A 12 4.69 9.85 7.79
N GLU A 13 5.99 10.11 7.90
CA GLU A 13 6.67 11.07 7.05
C GLU A 13 7.66 10.33 6.15
N TYR A 14 7.64 10.66 4.86
CA TYR A 14 8.47 10.00 3.86
C TYR A 14 9.30 11.01 3.10
N ARG A 15 10.50 10.59 2.68
CA ARG A 15 11.39 11.40 1.85
C ARG A 15 11.58 10.74 0.50
N LEU A 16 11.38 11.51 -0.56
CA LEU A 16 11.68 11.10 -1.92
C LEU A 16 13.16 11.25 -2.23
N LYS A 17 13.63 10.64 -3.32
CA LYS A 17 15.04 10.71 -3.73
C LYS A 17 15.53 12.12 -3.96
N ASP A 18 14.66 13.04 -4.37
CA ASP A 18 14.99 14.45 -4.60
C ASP A 18 15.01 15.29 -3.32
N GLY A 19 14.75 14.68 -2.17
CA GLY A 19 14.70 15.36 -0.88
C GLY A 19 13.32 15.90 -0.48
N THR A 20 12.34 15.81 -1.37
CA THR A 20 10.96 16.22 -1.07
C THR A 20 10.38 15.34 0.02
N VAL A 21 9.73 15.96 1.00
CA VAL A 21 9.10 15.27 2.12
C VAL A 21 7.58 15.33 1.98
N TYR A 22 6.91 14.22 2.23
CA TYR A 22 5.46 14.18 2.30
C TYR A 22 5.03 13.32 3.49
N SER A 23 3.77 13.44 3.88
CA SER A 23 3.24 12.71 5.04
C SER A 23 1.87 12.11 4.77
N ASN A 24 1.57 11.03 5.49
CA ASN A 24 0.25 10.44 5.60
C ASN A 24 -0.19 10.51 7.06
N LYS A 25 -1.40 10.96 7.31
CA LYS A 25 -1.95 11.08 8.65
C LYS A 25 -3.32 10.44 8.72
N VAL A 26 -3.56 9.63 9.75
CA VAL A 26 -4.87 9.06 10.04
C VAL A 26 -5.74 10.13 10.68
N LEU A 27 -6.81 10.53 9.99
CA LEU A 27 -7.72 11.58 10.48
C LEU A 27 -8.82 11.01 11.38
N SER A 28 -9.42 9.90 10.98
CA SER A 28 -10.54 9.31 11.71
C SER A 28 -10.65 7.82 11.44
N GLU A 29 -11.31 7.13 12.36
CA GLU A 29 -11.64 5.71 12.24
C GLU A 29 -13.07 5.53 12.71
N GLU A 30 -13.93 5.03 11.83
CA GLU A 30 -15.33 4.76 12.12
C GLU A 30 -15.64 3.30 11.78
N GLY A 31 -15.65 2.43 12.79
CA GLY A 31 -15.75 1.00 12.56
C GLY A 31 -14.57 0.49 11.74
N SER A 32 -14.85 -0.12 10.60
CA SER A 32 -13.82 -0.62 9.69
C SER A 32 -13.29 0.46 8.72
N LEU A 33 -13.95 1.61 8.65
CA LEU A 33 -13.61 2.67 7.69
C LEU A 33 -12.64 3.67 8.31
N VAL A 34 -11.53 3.91 7.60
CA VAL A 34 -10.47 4.83 8.02
C VAL A 34 -10.31 5.92 6.97
N THR A 35 -10.18 7.15 7.43
CA THR A 35 -9.90 8.31 6.57
C THR A 35 -8.47 8.76 6.81
N MET A 36 -7.71 8.93 5.73
CA MET A 36 -6.29 9.24 5.78
C MET A 36 -5.97 10.38 4.83
N GLN A 37 -5.17 11.35 5.29
CA GLN A 37 -4.76 12.50 4.50
C GLN A 37 -3.31 12.34 4.07
N ASN A 38 -3.08 12.38 2.75
CA ASN A 38 -1.74 12.53 2.18
C ASN A 38 -1.49 14.01 1.94
N SER A 39 -0.33 14.51 2.38
CA SER A 39 -0.01 15.95 2.28
C SER A 39 0.13 16.45 0.84
N THR A 40 0.29 15.55 -0.13
CA THR A 40 0.41 15.89 -1.55
C THR A 40 -0.92 15.91 -2.29
N LEU A 41 -2.01 15.46 -1.65
CA LEU A 41 -3.32 15.35 -2.28
C LEU A 41 -4.31 16.31 -1.65
N PRO A 42 -5.23 16.90 -2.45
CA PRO A 42 -6.21 17.86 -1.94
C PRO A 42 -7.33 17.20 -1.11
N GLU A 43 -7.64 15.93 -1.41
CA GLU A 43 -8.75 15.21 -0.77
C GLU A 43 -8.21 14.05 0.07
N PRO A 44 -8.87 13.75 1.22
CA PRO A 44 -8.50 12.56 1.99
C PRO A 44 -8.83 11.28 1.24
N ALA A 45 -8.05 10.25 1.49
CA ALA A 45 -8.31 8.90 0.97
C ALA A 45 -9.00 8.06 2.05
N ARG A 46 -9.81 7.10 1.61
CA ARG A 46 -10.45 6.15 2.52
C ARG A 46 -9.88 4.76 2.34
N LEU A 47 -9.77 4.05 3.43
CA LEU A 47 -9.39 2.65 3.42
C LEU A 47 -10.24 1.88 4.43
N LYS A 48 -10.26 0.56 4.28
CA LYS A 48 -11.09 -0.31 5.11
C LYS A 48 -10.22 -1.38 5.74
N ILE A 49 -10.38 -1.59 7.03
CA ILE A 49 -9.67 -2.62 7.78
C ILE A 49 -10.68 -3.64 8.29
N GLU A 50 -10.60 -4.87 7.80
CA GLU A 50 -11.49 -5.95 8.22
C GLU A 50 -10.73 -7.28 8.28
N GLY A 51 -10.88 -8.02 9.37
CA GLY A 51 -10.35 -9.37 9.48
C GLY A 51 -8.86 -9.51 9.26
N GLY A 52 -8.07 -8.50 9.66
CA GLY A 52 -6.63 -8.51 9.43
C GLY A 52 -6.23 -8.17 8.02
N SER A 53 -7.11 -7.59 7.23
CA SER A 53 -6.84 -7.15 5.86
C SER A 53 -7.12 -5.66 5.70
N MET A 54 -6.33 -5.01 4.86
CA MET A 54 -6.48 -3.61 4.51
C MET A 54 -6.88 -3.48 3.04
N PHE A 55 -7.93 -2.72 2.80
CA PHE A 55 -8.46 -2.47 1.46
C PHE A 55 -8.38 -0.98 1.15
N LEU A 56 -7.97 -0.64 -0.08
CA LEU A 56 -7.91 0.75 -0.54
C LEU A 56 -9.06 1.03 -1.50
N GLU A 57 -9.60 2.24 -1.43
CA GLU A 57 -10.64 2.71 -2.35
C GLU A 57 -9.99 3.20 -3.63
N LEU A 58 -9.77 2.28 -4.59
CA LEU A 58 -9.01 2.55 -5.80
C LEU A 58 -9.88 2.70 -7.06
N MET A 59 -11.08 2.13 -7.07
CA MET A 59 -11.95 2.07 -8.25
C MET A 59 -13.17 2.97 -8.17
N GLY A 60 -13.11 4.01 -7.36
CA GLY A 60 -14.21 4.93 -7.14
C GLY A 60 -14.88 4.71 -5.80
N THR A 61 -15.93 5.47 -5.53
CA THR A 61 -16.61 5.50 -4.24
C THR A 61 -17.10 4.12 -3.83
N ASP A 62 -16.75 3.71 -2.62
CA ASP A 62 -17.13 2.44 -1.98
C ASP A 62 -16.61 1.19 -2.71
N ASN A 63 -15.67 1.34 -3.62
CA ASN A 63 -15.03 0.20 -4.30
C ASN A 63 -13.64 -0.03 -3.70
N PHE A 64 -13.57 -0.93 -2.73
CA PHE A 64 -12.35 -1.21 -1.98
C PHE A 64 -11.64 -2.45 -2.54
N GLN A 65 -10.32 -2.32 -2.76
CA GLN A 65 -9.48 -3.39 -3.29
C GLN A 65 -8.49 -3.86 -2.23
N LEU A 66 -8.29 -5.17 -2.12
CA LEU A 66 -7.32 -5.72 -1.16
C LEU A 66 -5.93 -5.17 -1.45
N TRP A 67 -5.26 -4.68 -0.40
CA TRP A 67 -3.92 -4.13 -0.51
C TRP A 67 -2.90 -4.85 0.36
N LEU A 68 -3.23 -5.14 1.61
CA LEU A 68 -2.28 -5.65 2.60
C LEU A 68 -3.00 -6.58 3.57
N LYS A 69 -2.30 -7.61 4.06
CA LYS A 69 -2.82 -8.54 5.06
C LYS A 69 -1.87 -8.65 6.24
N ASP A 70 -2.41 -8.99 7.43
CA ASP A 70 -1.60 -9.26 8.62
C ASP A 70 -0.79 -10.55 8.47
N GLU A 71 -1.34 -11.55 7.82
CA GLU A 71 -0.69 -12.82 7.58
C GLU A 71 -0.44 -13.02 6.10
N MET A 72 0.82 -13.16 5.73
CA MET A 72 1.25 -13.32 4.35
C MET A 72 2.35 -14.36 4.28
N ASN A 73 2.30 -15.17 3.22
CA ASN A 73 3.34 -16.16 2.93
C ASN A 73 4.01 -15.80 1.61
N ALA A 74 5.32 -16.00 1.52
CA ALA A 74 6.05 -15.77 0.29
C ALA A 74 5.44 -16.61 -0.84
N GLY A 75 5.21 -15.98 -1.98
CA GLY A 75 4.55 -16.58 -3.14
C GLY A 75 3.07 -16.30 -3.27
N GLU A 76 2.40 -15.81 -2.21
CA GLU A 76 1.02 -15.38 -2.32
C GLU A 76 0.90 -14.17 -3.23
N SER A 77 -0.22 -14.06 -3.94
CA SER A 77 -0.48 -12.91 -4.79
C SER A 77 -1.96 -12.57 -4.84
N TRP A 78 -2.26 -11.34 -5.20
CA TRP A 78 -3.63 -10.84 -5.43
C TRP A 78 -3.59 -9.65 -6.38
N ASP A 79 -4.75 -9.32 -6.92
CA ASP A 79 -4.88 -8.19 -7.84
C ASP A 79 -5.65 -7.05 -7.18
N ALA A 80 -5.15 -5.83 -7.35
CA ALA A 80 -5.84 -4.61 -6.96
C ALA A 80 -6.16 -3.81 -8.22
N ALA A 81 -7.44 -3.67 -8.52
CA ALA A 81 -7.89 -2.93 -9.70
C ALA A 81 -7.92 -1.44 -9.43
N PHE A 82 -7.56 -0.64 -10.43
CA PHE A 82 -7.61 0.81 -10.36
C PHE A 82 -7.79 1.41 -11.75
N THR A 83 -8.11 2.69 -11.79
CA THR A 83 -8.23 3.43 -13.05
C THR A 83 -7.15 4.50 -13.09
N ALA A 84 -6.37 4.53 -14.17
CA ALA A 84 -5.34 5.53 -14.40
C ALA A 84 -5.50 6.12 -15.80
N ASN A 85 -5.61 7.45 -15.89
CA ASN A 85 -5.75 8.17 -17.15
C ASN A 85 -6.91 7.64 -18.03
N GLY A 86 -8.02 7.24 -17.38
CA GLY A 86 -9.18 6.68 -18.06
C GLY A 86 -9.03 5.23 -18.50
N LEU A 87 -7.91 4.58 -18.19
CA LEU A 87 -7.66 3.18 -18.52
C LEU A 87 -7.88 2.29 -17.31
N SER A 88 -8.55 1.16 -17.51
CA SER A 88 -8.64 0.11 -16.52
C SER A 88 -7.28 -0.54 -16.34
N SER A 89 -6.84 -0.62 -15.09
CA SER A 89 -5.51 -1.12 -14.75
C SER A 89 -5.60 -2.07 -13.56
N VAL A 90 -4.58 -2.90 -13.41
CA VAL A 90 -4.46 -3.84 -12.30
C VAL A 90 -3.02 -3.78 -11.77
N LEU A 91 -2.90 -3.73 -10.44
CA LEU A 91 -1.64 -4.02 -9.77
C LEU A 91 -1.67 -5.47 -9.33
N HIS A 92 -0.80 -6.29 -9.91
CA HIS A 92 -0.60 -7.67 -9.48
C HIS A 92 0.43 -7.67 -8.36
N ILE A 93 -0.01 -7.92 -7.14
CA ILE A 93 0.82 -7.83 -5.94
C ILE A 93 1.25 -9.23 -5.53
N THR A 94 2.55 -9.41 -5.36
CA THR A 94 3.13 -10.68 -4.93
C THR A 94 3.93 -10.46 -3.66
N VAL A 95 3.76 -11.36 -2.69
CA VAL A 95 4.59 -11.39 -1.47
C VAL A 95 5.91 -12.06 -1.86
N LYS A 96 7.00 -11.29 -1.88
CA LYS A 96 8.32 -11.79 -2.27
C LYS A 96 9.10 -12.37 -1.11
N ASP A 97 9.05 -11.71 0.05
CA ASP A 97 9.75 -12.15 1.25
C ASP A 97 8.96 -11.75 2.50
N THR A 98 9.14 -12.54 3.56
CA THR A 98 8.55 -12.25 4.88
C THR A 98 9.61 -12.46 5.96
N GLY A 99 9.42 -11.80 7.12
CA GLY A 99 10.30 -11.98 8.27
C GLY A 99 11.75 -11.55 8.01
N ILE A 100 11.98 -10.62 7.09
CA ILE A 100 13.31 -10.11 6.80
C ILE A 100 13.66 -8.89 7.62
N SER A 101 14.94 -8.55 7.64
CA SER A 101 15.42 -7.28 8.20
C SER A 101 15.80 -6.34 7.07
N LYS A 102 15.50 -5.05 7.23
CA LYS A 102 15.80 -4.03 6.22
C LYS A 102 16.29 -2.76 6.88
N GLU A 103 17.43 -2.26 6.42
CA GLU A 103 17.94 -0.97 6.85
C GLU A 103 17.46 0.13 5.91
N VAL A 104 16.87 1.18 6.49
CA VAL A 104 16.41 2.34 5.75
C VAL A 104 16.90 3.60 6.47
N GLU A 105 17.68 4.40 5.77
CA GLU A 105 18.28 5.66 6.31
C GLU A 105 18.97 5.47 7.66
N GLY A 106 19.77 4.41 7.78
CA GLY A 106 20.56 4.14 8.98
C GLY A 106 19.80 3.46 10.11
N LYS A 107 18.52 3.19 9.95
CA LYS A 107 17.71 2.47 10.93
C LYS A 107 17.38 1.07 10.47
N LEU A 108 17.65 0.07 11.31
CA LEU A 108 17.32 -1.31 11.04
C LEU A 108 15.90 -1.62 11.48
N TYR A 109 15.10 -2.14 10.56
CA TYR A 109 13.76 -2.64 10.84
C TYR A 109 13.76 -4.15 10.75
N GLU A 110 13.07 -4.79 11.68
CA GLU A 110 12.89 -6.24 11.71
C GLU A 110 11.45 -6.60 11.44
N ASP A 111 11.18 -7.88 11.13
CA ASP A 111 9.88 -8.39 10.77
C ASP A 111 9.27 -7.58 9.62
N VAL A 112 10.02 -7.50 8.53
CA VAL A 112 9.66 -6.75 7.34
C VAL A 112 9.13 -7.72 6.28
N VAL A 113 8.05 -7.31 5.61
CA VAL A 113 7.54 -8.00 4.43
C VAL A 113 7.85 -7.17 3.19
N MET A 114 8.27 -7.85 2.12
CA MET A 114 8.51 -7.22 0.82
C MET A 114 7.41 -7.64 -0.14
N LEU A 115 6.69 -6.66 -0.67
CA LEU A 115 5.69 -6.85 -1.71
C LEU A 115 6.21 -6.28 -3.02
N GLU A 116 5.91 -6.94 -4.12
CA GLU A 116 6.20 -6.42 -5.46
C GLU A 116 4.89 -6.29 -6.23
N ALA A 117 4.64 -5.10 -6.76
CA ALA A 117 3.47 -4.83 -7.57
C ALA A 117 3.87 -4.65 -9.03
N GLU A 118 3.28 -5.46 -9.91
CA GLU A 118 3.42 -5.33 -11.35
C GLU A 118 2.22 -4.58 -11.90
N SER A 119 2.45 -3.47 -12.59
CA SER A 119 1.39 -2.70 -13.23
C SER A 119 1.00 -3.33 -14.55
N LYS A 120 -0.31 -3.59 -14.73
CA LYS A 120 -0.88 -4.14 -15.95
C LYS A 120 -2.01 -3.25 -16.44
N ILE A 121 -2.11 -3.08 -17.74
CA ILE A 121 -3.16 -2.31 -18.40
C ILE A 121 -4.11 -3.26 -19.12
N ASN A 122 -5.42 -3.01 -19.00
CA ASN A 122 -6.42 -3.75 -19.74
C ASN A 122 -6.58 -3.13 -21.13
N MET A 123 -6.13 -3.87 -22.16
CA MET A 123 -6.24 -3.47 -23.56
C MET A 123 -7.17 -4.45 -24.26
N ASN A 124 -8.40 -4.01 -24.58
CA ASN A 124 -9.41 -4.83 -25.28
C ASN A 124 -9.70 -6.17 -24.57
N GLY A 125 -9.77 -6.15 -23.24
CA GLY A 125 -10.02 -7.34 -22.44
C GLY A 125 -8.78 -8.17 -22.10
N ASN A 126 -7.61 -7.79 -22.59
CA ASN A 126 -6.34 -8.47 -22.27
C ASN A 126 -5.51 -7.63 -21.33
N LEU A 127 -5.03 -8.25 -20.24
CA LEU A 127 -4.10 -7.61 -19.34
C LEU A 127 -2.69 -7.70 -19.91
N ILE A 128 -2.08 -6.54 -20.12
CA ILE A 128 -0.73 -6.43 -20.68
C ILE A 128 0.18 -5.80 -19.61
N SER A 129 1.29 -6.48 -19.31
CA SER A 129 2.28 -5.94 -18.41
C SER A 129 2.90 -4.68 -19.00
N THR A 130 2.98 -3.62 -18.18
CA THR A 130 3.72 -2.42 -18.54
C THR A 130 5.23 -2.58 -18.28
N GLN A 131 5.62 -3.72 -17.70
CA GLN A 131 6.97 -3.98 -17.19
C GLN A 131 7.43 -2.97 -16.14
N TYR A 132 6.47 -2.32 -15.48
CA TYR A 132 6.72 -1.41 -14.39
C TYR A 132 6.45 -2.12 -13.07
N PHE A 133 7.51 -2.26 -12.26
CA PHE A 133 7.46 -2.95 -10.98
C PHE A 133 7.78 -1.98 -9.87
N THR A 134 7.00 -2.03 -8.80
CA THR A 134 7.24 -1.26 -7.58
C THR A 134 7.37 -2.21 -6.41
N GLN A 135 8.36 -1.97 -5.57
CA GLN A 135 8.59 -2.76 -4.36
C GLN A 135 8.20 -1.95 -3.13
N TYR A 136 7.46 -2.59 -2.24
CA TYR A 136 6.99 -1.99 -1.00
C TYR A 136 7.51 -2.81 0.17
N PHE A 137 8.12 -2.13 1.14
CA PHE A 137 8.61 -2.74 2.37
C PHE A 137 7.78 -2.23 3.54
N TYR A 138 7.11 -3.15 4.23
CA TYR A 138 6.30 -2.86 5.41
C TYR A 138 6.92 -3.55 6.62
N ALA A 139 7.15 -2.78 7.69
CA ALA A 139 7.68 -3.31 8.94
C ALA A 139 6.54 -3.47 9.95
N ALA A 140 6.49 -4.62 10.62
CA ALA A 140 5.49 -4.87 11.66
C ALA A 140 5.59 -3.80 12.76
N GLY A 141 4.45 -3.26 13.17
CA GLY A 141 4.36 -2.22 14.19
C GLY A 141 4.77 -0.83 13.72
N THR A 142 5.23 -0.67 12.49
CA THR A 142 5.70 0.62 11.95
C THR A 142 4.90 1.09 10.75
N GLY A 143 4.71 0.23 9.75
CA GLY A 143 4.03 0.56 8.50
C GLY A 143 4.99 0.54 7.31
N LEU A 144 4.66 1.30 6.26
CA LEU A 144 5.50 1.40 5.07
C LEU A 144 6.81 2.13 5.41
N ILE A 145 7.94 1.48 5.13
CA ILE A 145 9.27 2.04 5.43
C ILE A 145 10.06 2.40 4.18
N LEU A 146 9.75 1.78 3.05
CA LEU A 146 10.48 2.03 1.79
C LEU A 146 9.63 1.61 0.60
N THR A 147 9.69 2.42 -0.45
CA THR A 147 9.17 2.11 -1.79
C THR A 147 10.30 2.30 -2.81
N THR A 148 10.51 1.31 -3.66
CA THR A 148 11.55 1.40 -4.71
C THR A 148 11.02 1.12 -6.09
#